data_65e26358c751e84731c09cbfa84dfd78
#
_entry.id   65e26358c751e84731c09cbfa84dfd78
#
_cell.length_a   1.000
_cell.length_b   1.000
_cell.length_c   1.000
_cell.angle_alpha   90.00
_cell.angle_beta   90.00
_cell.angle_gamma   90.00
#
_symmetry.space_group_name_H-M   'P 1'
#
loop_
_entity.id
_entity.type
_entity.pdbx_description
1 polymer ?
#
loop_
_entity_poly.entity_id
_entity_poly.type
_entity_poly.pdbx_seq_one_letter_code
_entity_poly.pdbx_strand_id
1 'polypeptide(L)'
;MISILRRGLLVLLAAFPLLALAVQTPHEVVQSTTNELLGDLKANKEQYKSNPNAFYDSLNRILGPVVDADGISRSIMTVKYSRKATPEQMQRFQENFKRSLMQFYGNALLEYNNQQIRVLPSSGKADDKRTSVGME
;
A
#
# COMPACT_ATOMS: atom_id res chain seq x y z
N MET A 1 -23.42 14.12 -52.51
CA MET A 1 -22.17 13.45 -52.06
C MET A 1 -21.72 13.84 -50.65
N ILE A 2 -22.41 14.74 -49.92
CA ILE A 2 -22.02 15.21 -48.57
C ILE A 2 -22.66 14.37 -47.42
N SER A 3 -23.71 13.60 -47.72
CA SER A 3 -24.46 12.84 -46.72
C SER A 3 -23.81 11.48 -46.29
N ILE A 4 -22.90 10.96 -47.08
CA ILE A 4 -22.23 9.66 -46.79
C ILE A 4 -21.06 9.86 -45.84
N LEU A 5 -20.39 11.01 -45.89
CA LEU A 5 -19.26 11.33 -44.98
C LEU A 5 -19.74 11.57 -43.54
N ARG A 6 -20.98 12.01 -43.34
CA ARG A 6 -21.54 12.32 -42.01
C ARG A 6 -21.99 11.08 -41.23
N ARG A 7 -22.26 9.98 -41.94
CA ARG A 7 -22.67 8.68 -41.31
C ARG A 7 -21.45 7.83 -40.92
N GLY A 8 -20.29 8.01 -41.55
CA GLY A 8 -19.06 7.31 -41.21
C GLY A 8 -18.39 7.82 -39.91
N LEU A 9 -18.60 9.12 -39.58
CA LEU A 9 -17.97 9.73 -38.40
C LEU A 9 -18.65 9.38 -37.08
N LEU A 10 -19.92 8.97 -37.13
CA LEU A 10 -20.70 8.60 -35.92
C LEU A 10 -20.46 7.16 -35.46
N VAL A 11 -19.90 6.29 -36.32
CA VAL A 11 -19.64 4.88 -35.98
C VAL A 11 -18.25 4.71 -35.34
N LEU A 12 -17.33 5.66 -35.53
CA LEU A 12 -15.98 5.57 -34.96
C LEU A 12 -15.89 5.96 -33.47
N LEU A 13 -16.96 6.57 -32.91
CA LEU A 13 -16.98 7.01 -31.50
C LEU A 13 -17.46 5.94 -30.51
N ALA A 14 -17.91 4.77 -31.01
CA ALA A 14 -18.52 3.73 -30.18
C ALA A 14 -17.55 2.61 -29.73
N ALA A 15 -16.28 2.69 -30.09
CA ALA A 15 -15.29 1.64 -29.78
C ALA A 15 -14.18 2.13 -28.82
N PHE A 16 -14.48 3.02 -27.87
CA PHE A 16 -13.63 3.17 -26.71
C PHE A 16 -13.90 2.00 -25.77
N PRO A 17 -12.95 1.07 -25.61
CA PRO A 17 -13.07 0.08 -24.55
C PRO A 17 -13.10 0.86 -23.24
N LEU A 18 -14.20 0.75 -22.48
CA LEU A 18 -14.23 1.07 -21.07
C LEU A 18 -13.16 0.17 -20.42
N LEU A 19 -11.97 0.71 -20.24
CA LEU A 19 -10.97 0.11 -19.36
C LEU A 19 -11.60 0.13 -17.97
N ALA A 20 -12.32 -0.92 -17.63
CA ALA A 20 -12.72 -1.19 -16.26
C ALA A 20 -11.41 -1.24 -15.46
N LEU A 21 -11.14 -0.22 -14.65
CA LEU A 21 -10.09 -0.26 -13.65
C LEU A 21 -10.46 -1.40 -12.71
N ALA A 22 -9.88 -2.56 -12.93
CA ALA A 22 -10.07 -3.70 -12.06
C ALA A 22 -9.53 -3.30 -10.68
N VAL A 23 -10.42 -3.24 -9.69
CA VAL A 23 -10.04 -3.02 -8.30
C VAL A 23 -9.20 -4.22 -7.88
N GLN A 24 -7.97 -3.95 -7.43
CA GLN A 24 -7.08 -5.00 -6.95
C GLN A 24 -7.70 -5.73 -5.76
N THR A 25 -7.58 -7.04 -5.75
CA THR A 25 -7.96 -7.85 -4.59
C THR A 25 -6.99 -7.62 -3.43
N PRO A 26 -7.40 -7.84 -2.17
CA PRO A 26 -6.49 -7.74 -1.02
C PRO A 26 -5.23 -8.60 -1.15
N HIS A 27 -5.34 -9.77 -1.75
CA HIS A 27 -4.20 -10.64 -2.05
C HIS A 27 -3.22 -9.98 -3.03
N GLU A 28 -3.73 -9.42 -4.13
CA GLU A 28 -2.89 -8.72 -5.13
C GLU A 28 -2.21 -7.49 -4.54
N VAL A 29 -2.90 -6.75 -3.68
CA VAL A 29 -2.32 -5.60 -2.97
C VAL A 29 -1.16 -6.06 -2.08
N VAL A 30 -1.35 -7.09 -1.25
CA VAL A 30 -0.29 -7.61 -0.38
C VAL A 30 0.86 -8.15 -1.21
N GLN A 31 0.59 -8.90 -2.26
CA GLN A 31 1.62 -9.48 -3.13
C GLN A 31 2.44 -8.40 -3.85
N SER A 32 1.79 -7.41 -4.46
CA SER A 32 2.48 -6.33 -5.18
C SER A 32 3.30 -5.45 -4.25
N THR A 33 2.74 -5.10 -3.09
CA THR A 33 3.43 -4.27 -2.08
C THR A 33 4.63 -5.01 -1.49
N THR A 34 4.49 -6.31 -1.21
CA THR A 34 5.62 -7.15 -0.74
C THR A 34 6.72 -7.20 -1.78
N ASN A 35 6.38 -7.45 -3.05
CA ASN A 35 7.37 -7.52 -4.13
C ASN A 35 8.10 -6.18 -4.32
N GLU A 36 7.36 -5.05 -4.27
CA GLU A 36 7.94 -3.72 -4.36
C GLU A 36 8.90 -3.45 -3.20
N LEU A 37 8.47 -3.74 -1.97
CA LEU A 37 9.30 -3.55 -0.77
C LEU A 37 10.60 -4.36 -0.82
N LEU A 38 10.50 -5.65 -1.15
CA LEU A 38 11.67 -6.52 -1.23
C LEU A 38 12.62 -6.13 -2.38
N GLY A 39 12.07 -5.70 -3.51
CA GLY A 39 12.84 -5.19 -4.64
C GLY A 39 13.60 -3.91 -4.28
N ASP A 40 12.93 -2.97 -3.61
CA ASP A 40 13.52 -1.72 -3.16
C ASP A 40 14.61 -1.95 -2.09
N LEU A 41 14.35 -2.82 -1.12
CA LEU A 41 15.35 -3.21 -0.12
C LEU A 41 16.60 -3.83 -0.77
N LYS A 42 16.39 -4.73 -1.74
CA LYS A 42 17.51 -5.38 -2.44
C LYS A 42 18.35 -4.38 -3.22
N ALA A 43 17.71 -3.42 -3.87
CA ALA A 43 18.39 -2.42 -4.70
C ALA A 43 19.15 -1.37 -3.87
N ASN A 44 18.63 -1.02 -2.68
CA ASN A 44 19.09 0.15 -1.92
C ASN A 44 19.63 -0.17 -0.53
N LYS A 45 19.87 -1.45 -0.20
CA LYS A 45 20.23 -1.94 1.14
C LYS A 45 21.39 -1.17 1.77
N GLU A 46 22.47 -0.98 1.03
CA GLU A 46 23.66 -0.30 1.54
C GLU A 46 23.44 1.20 1.78
N GLN A 47 22.64 1.83 0.91
CA GLN A 47 22.23 3.21 1.11
C GLN A 47 21.38 3.35 2.39
N TYR A 48 20.47 2.43 2.64
CA TYR A 48 19.58 2.48 3.81
C TYR A 48 20.32 2.25 5.13
N LYS A 49 21.36 1.41 5.13
CA LYS A 49 22.24 1.23 6.29
C LYS A 49 22.98 2.52 6.65
N SER A 50 23.41 3.28 5.65
CA SER A 50 24.11 4.55 5.85
C SER A 50 23.19 5.74 6.06
N ASN A 51 21.96 5.67 5.57
CA ASN A 51 20.94 6.74 5.64
C ASN A 51 19.57 6.19 6.04
N PRO A 52 19.28 6.01 7.33
CA PRO A 52 17.99 5.51 7.80
C PRO A 52 16.78 6.37 7.37
N ASN A 53 16.98 7.68 7.16
CA ASN A 53 15.89 8.54 6.71
C ASN A 53 15.44 8.18 5.29
N ALA A 54 16.37 7.88 4.37
CA ALA A 54 16.02 7.42 3.03
C ALA A 54 15.23 6.11 3.07
N PHE A 55 15.54 5.22 4.03
CA PHE A 55 14.75 4.01 4.25
C PHE A 55 13.31 4.32 4.72
N TYR A 56 13.15 5.23 5.67
CA TYR A 56 11.83 5.65 6.15
C TYR A 56 10.99 6.29 5.05
N ASP A 57 11.60 7.13 4.23
CA ASP A 57 10.93 7.77 3.10
C ASP A 57 10.46 6.71 2.09
N SER A 58 11.29 5.72 1.79
CA SER A 58 10.90 4.62 0.91
C SER A 58 9.77 3.77 1.50
N LEU A 59 9.84 3.41 2.77
CA LEU A 59 8.75 2.69 3.44
C LEU A 59 7.44 3.49 3.42
N ASN A 60 7.49 4.80 3.67
CA ASN A 60 6.30 5.64 3.58
C ASN A 60 5.74 5.71 2.15
N ARG A 61 6.59 5.76 1.14
CA ARG A 61 6.19 5.75 -0.27
C ARG A 61 5.49 4.44 -0.66
N ILE A 62 6.05 3.30 -0.23
CA ILE A 62 5.55 1.97 -0.61
C ILE A 62 4.32 1.58 0.21
N LEU A 63 4.38 1.76 1.53
CA LEU A 63 3.32 1.30 2.44
C LEU A 63 2.22 2.35 2.66
N GLY A 64 2.53 3.64 2.51
CA GLY A 64 1.59 4.73 2.76
C GLY A 64 0.26 4.60 2.01
N PRO A 65 0.24 4.24 0.72
CA PRO A 65 -1.00 4.08 -0.05
C PRO A 65 -1.89 2.92 0.40
N VAL A 66 -1.33 1.91 1.07
CA VAL A 66 -2.03 0.64 1.39
C VAL A 66 -2.26 0.45 2.88
N VAL A 67 -1.59 1.22 3.74
CA VAL A 67 -1.71 1.12 5.20
C VAL A 67 -2.62 2.22 5.74
N ASP A 68 -3.74 1.82 6.34
CA ASP A 68 -4.62 2.74 7.09
C ASP A 68 -3.98 3.12 8.44
N ALA A 69 -3.02 4.03 8.38
CA ALA A 69 -2.30 4.48 9.58
C ALA A 69 -3.22 5.22 10.58
N ASP A 70 -4.27 5.91 10.11
CA ASP A 70 -5.25 6.57 10.98
C ASP A 70 -6.08 5.55 11.74
N GLY A 71 -6.67 4.59 11.05
CA GLY A 71 -7.46 3.53 11.68
C GLY A 71 -6.65 2.70 12.69
N ILE A 72 -5.41 2.33 12.34
CA ILE A 72 -4.50 1.61 13.22
C ILE A 72 -4.18 2.45 14.47
N SER A 73 -3.82 3.72 14.29
CA SER A 73 -3.47 4.62 15.38
C SER A 73 -4.64 4.85 16.35
N ARG A 74 -5.85 5.03 15.82
CA ARG A 74 -7.06 5.16 16.63
C ARG A 74 -7.35 3.88 17.41
N SER A 75 -7.14 2.72 16.80
CA SER A 75 -7.34 1.42 17.45
C SER A 75 -6.36 1.21 18.61
N ILE A 76 -5.08 1.57 18.42
CA ILE A 76 -4.04 1.48 19.43
C ILE A 76 -4.27 2.47 20.58
N MET A 77 -4.63 3.72 20.26
CA MET A 77 -4.91 4.75 21.26
C MET A 77 -6.15 4.43 22.09
N THR A 78 -6.99 3.50 21.66
CA THR A 78 -8.32 3.18 22.18
C THR A 78 -9.32 4.33 22.08
N VAL A 79 -10.60 3.98 22.10
CA VAL A 79 -11.72 4.93 22.00
C VAL A 79 -11.67 5.99 23.11
N LYS A 80 -11.21 5.59 24.32
CA LYS A 80 -11.13 6.49 25.48
C LYS A 80 -10.27 7.72 25.23
N TYR A 81 -9.15 7.54 24.54
CA TYR A 81 -8.19 8.63 24.27
C TYR A 81 -8.39 9.25 22.90
N SER A 82 -8.65 8.44 21.86
CA SER A 82 -8.80 8.93 20.49
C SER A 82 -9.97 9.90 20.30
N ARG A 83 -11.08 9.73 21.07
CA ARG A 83 -12.20 10.66 21.03
C ARG A 83 -11.91 12.04 21.67
N LYS A 84 -10.91 12.11 22.52
CA LYS A 84 -10.52 13.35 23.22
C LYS A 84 -9.31 14.04 22.60
N ALA A 85 -8.62 13.35 21.72
CA ALA A 85 -7.44 13.88 21.04
C ALA A 85 -7.86 14.90 19.98
N THR A 86 -7.12 16.02 19.91
CA THR A 86 -7.27 16.96 18.80
C THR A 86 -6.68 16.35 17.51
N PRO A 87 -7.02 16.89 16.32
CA PRO A 87 -6.41 16.47 15.07
C PRO A 87 -4.87 16.49 15.11
N GLU A 88 -4.29 17.53 15.70
CA GLU A 88 -2.83 17.71 15.81
C GLU A 88 -2.21 16.67 16.75
N GLN A 89 -2.90 16.33 17.85
CA GLN A 89 -2.47 15.28 18.76
C GLN A 89 -2.52 13.91 18.08
N MET A 90 -3.55 13.63 17.29
CA MET A 90 -3.65 12.41 16.50
C MET A 90 -2.55 12.31 15.46
N GLN A 91 -2.30 13.37 14.70
CA GLN A 91 -1.22 13.41 13.72
C GLN A 91 0.13 13.14 14.37
N ARG A 92 0.45 13.83 15.47
CA ARG A 92 1.71 13.61 16.22
C ARG A 92 1.83 12.18 16.73
N PHE A 93 0.74 11.59 17.20
CA PHE A 93 0.74 10.21 17.63
C PHE A 93 1.02 9.26 16.47
N GLN A 94 0.39 9.46 15.31
CA GLN A 94 0.61 8.65 14.10
C GLN A 94 2.07 8.72 13.64
N GLU A 95 2.63 9.93 13.57
CA GLU A 95 4.03 10.14 13.17
C GLU A 95 5.00 9.43 14.12
N ASN A 96 4.80 9.61 15.42
CA ASN A 96 5.63 8.95 16.44
C ASN A 96 5.46 7.43 16.41
N PHE A 97 4.24 6.94 16.21
CA PHE A 97 3.96 5.51 16.13
C PHE A 97 4.64 4.89 14.90
N LYS A 98 4.51 5.51 13.74
CA LYS A 98 5.22 5.07 12.52
C LYS A 98 6.73 5.04 12.76
N ARG A 99 7.30 6.12 13.32
CA ARG A 99 8.72 6.20 13.62
C ARG A 99 9.17 5.10 14.58
N SER A 100 8.38 4.82 15.62
CA SER A 100 8.69 3.74 16.57
C SER A 100 8.69 2.38 15.91
N LEU A 101 7.69 2.09 15.05
CA LEU A 101 7.67 0.84 14.27
C LEU A 101 8.91 0.72 13.37
N MET A 102 9.28 1.80 12.70
CA MET A 102 10.48 1.84 11.86
C MET A 102 11.76 1.56 12.66
N GLN A 103 11.89 2.14 13.85
CA GLN A 103 13.05 1.91 14.72
C GLN A 103 13.11 0.47 15.21
N PHE A 104 11.97 -0.13 15.59
CA PHE A 104 11.93 -1.51 16.09
C PHE A 104 12.11 -2.55 14.99
N TYR A 105 11.47 -2.36 13.84
CA TYR A 105 11.43 -3.37 12.79
C TYR A 105 12.34 -3.05 11.59
N GLY A 106 12.76 -1.80 11.44
CA GLY A 106 13.59 -1.37 10.32
C GLY A 106 14.91 -2.12 10.24
N ASN A 107 15.56 -2.36 11.38
CA ASN A 107 16.80 -3.13 11.43
C ASN A 107 16.57 -4.58 10.96
N ALA A 108 15.46 -5.20 11.39
CA ALA A 108 15.11 -6.55 10.94
C ALA A 108 14.89 -6.62 9.43
N LEU A 109 14.25 -5.58 8.85
CA LEU A 109 14.08 -5.47 7.41
C LEU A 109 15.42 -5.28 6.68
N LEU A 110 16.34 -4.51 7.25
CA LEU A 110 17.69 -4.33 6.68
C LEU A 110 18.56 -5.59 6.78
N GLU A 111 18.27 -6.48 7.72
CA GLU A 111 18.90 -7.82 7.81
C GLU A 111 18.36 -8.80 6.75
N TYR A 112 17.26 -8.46 6.05
CA TYR A 112 16.73 -9.29 4.97
C TYR A 112 17.83 -9.60 3.94
N ASN A 113 18.02 -10.89 3.68
CA ASN A 113 19.09 -11.40 2.81
C ASN A 113 18.54 -12.42 1.79
N ASN A 114 17.60 -11.97 0.96
CA ASN A 114 16.97 -12.79 -0.09
C ASN A 114 16.24 -14.07 0.41
N GLN A 115 15.77 -14.09 1.67
CA GLN A 115 14.84 -15.12 2.12
C GLN A 115 13.60 -15.10 1.22
N GLN A 116 13.08 -16.28 0.92
CA GLN A 116 11.84 -16.34 0.16
C GLN A 116 10.68 -15.93 1.07
N ILE A 117 9.95 -14.92 0.65
CA ILE A 117 8.68 -14.53 1.26
C ILE A 117 7.59 -14.86 0.26
N ARG A 118 6.65 -15.67 0.67
CA ARG A 118 5.56 -16.15 -0.17
C ARG A 118 4.23 -15.68 0.41
N VAL A 119 3.44 -14.96 -0.40
CA VAL A 119 2.07 -14.61 -0.05
C VAL A 119 1.19 -15.82 -0.34
N LEU A 120 0.49 -16.28 0.69
CA LEU A 120 -0.33 -17.48 0.60
C LEU A 120 -1.66 -17.16 -0.12
N PRO A 121 -2.25 -18.13 -0.81
CA PRO A 121 -3.55 -17.96 -1.43
C PRO A 121 -4.58 -17.44 -0.42
N SER A 122 -5.40 -16.47 -0.83
CA SER A 122 -6.48 -15.97 0.02
C SER A 122 -7.55 -17.04 0.20
N SER A 123 -7.97 -17.26 1.44
CA SER A 123 -9.12 -18.13 1.77
C SER A 123 -10.44 -17.35 1.78
N GLY A 124 -10.41 -16.03 1.65
CA GLY A 124 -11.60 -15.16 1.63
C GLY A 124 -12.27 -15.10 0.26
N LYS A 125 -13.55 -14.73 0.26
CA LYS A 125 -14.28 -14.43 -0.98
C LYS A 125 -13.92 -13.03 -1.46
N ALA A 126 -14.00 -12.79 -2.77
CA ALA A 126 -13.68 -11.50 -3.39
C ALA A 126 -14.51 -10.33 -2.82
N ASP A 127 -15.74 -10.61 -2.36
CA ASP A 127 -16.68 -9.61 -1.85
C ASP A 127 -16.61 -9.40 -0.33
N ASP A 128 -15.69 -10.09 0.36
CA ASP A 128 -15.55 -9.95 1.80
C ASP A 128 -14.99 -8.56 2.15
N LYS A 129 -15.71 -7.82 2.99
CA LYS A 129 -15.25 -6.50 3.49
C LYS A 129 -13.97 -6.58 4.31
N ARG A 130 -13.63 -7.76 4.80
CA ARG A 130 -12.40 -8.07 5.56
C ARG A 130 -11.94 -9.46 5.17
N THR A 131 -10.66 -9.57 4.87
CA THR A 131 -10.02 -10.85 4.62
C THR A 131 -8.65 -10.86 5.26
N SER A 132 -8.14 -12.05 5.54
CA SER A 132 -6.76 -12.25 6.01
C SER A 132 -5.92 -12.80 4.86
N VAL A 133 -4.77 -12.20 4.67
CA VAL A 133 -3.78 -12.67 3.70
C VAL A 133 -2.59 -13.19 4.49
N GLY A 134 -2.30 -14.49 4.37
CA GLY A 134 -1.17 -15.13 5.03
C GLY A 134 0.12 -14.88 4.28
N MET A 135 1.24 -14.88 5.01
CA MET A 135 2.60 -14.80 4.44
C MET A 135 3.51 -15.79 5.18
N GLU A 136 4.44 -16.42 4.46
CA GLU A 136 5.48 -17.30 5.01
C GLU A 136 6.86 -17.02 4.39
#